data_88bfbe30db6a040ee22ea232c8ed303d
#
_entry.id   88bfbe30db6a040ee22ea232c8ed303d
#
_cell.length_a   1.000
_cell.length_b   1.000
_cell.length_c   1.000
_cell.angle_alpha   90.00
_cell.angle_beta   90.00
_cell.angle_gamma   90.00
#
_symmetry.space_group_name_H-M   'P 1'
#
loop_
_entity.id
_entity.type
_entity.pdbx_description
1 polymer ?
#
loop_
_entity_poly.entity_id
_entity_poly.type
_entity_poly.pdbx_seq_one_letter_code
_entity_poly.pdbx_strand_id
1 'polypeptide(L)'
;MNPSVASLICACGIAGLLYLDREKTVHSSRALWLPGIWIVMVGSRPLSQWLGVSPAGNEQLDGSPVDAAAFGVLLAIAIGVLIRRKSRTRTLLLANWPILICFLYFLVSVTWSYHPDVSFKRWIKAIGDLAMALVIATDRQPVAAIRRLVSRIGFLLFPTSVLFIKYYDLGRAFDDDGMPMNTGVTTNKNALGLIVLVVSLVVLWNVRSLLINKNEPNRGRRLLAQGTLLAFGLWLFWLANSSTCKACFILGSFLIIASNLRAIRRRPARVHALCLIILLAAGFTLLLGGQADVAQALGRAPSMSGRTEIWASVIPMVPNSIVGAGFESFWISPSMEIFHRKLLDLGWYPPLVKHFNEAHNGYIEVYLNSGWIGVCLIALILISGYRRALKVFHRDPELGSLFLAYVGTGAIYSITEAGFRMLNPSWIFLLIAIVSASGVNAGLFGGGKHEVPASRSRRADFHELMPERERETVHAPGGGFNAI
;
A
#
# COMPACT_ATOMS: atom_id res chain seq x y z
N MET A 1 4.98 -17.19 31.00
CA MET A 1 3.49 -17.11 30.97
C MET A 1 2.99 -18.21 30.06
N ASN A 2 1.90 -18.89 30.41
CA ASN A 2 1.32 -19.94 29.58
C ASN A 2 0.84 -19.34 28.23
N PRO A 3 1.09 -20.00 27.07
CA PRO A 3 0.66 -19.53 25.76
C PRO A 3 -0.84 -19.21 25.65
N SER A 4 -1.70 -20.03 26.27
CA SER A 4 -3.15 -19.81 26.29
C SER A 4 -3.55 -18.51 27.01
N VAL A 5 -2.89 -18.20 28.13
CA VAL A 5 -3.10 -16.96 28.87
C VAL A 5 -2.62 -15.77 28.07
N ALA A 6 -1.45 -15.90 27.40
CA ALA A 6 -0.94 -14.87 26.51
C ALA A 6 -1.89 -14.58 25.34
N SER A 7 -2.49 -15.62 24.76
CA SER A 7 -3.49 -15.49 23.69
C SER A 7 -4.74 -14.76 24.16
N LEU A 8 -5.24 -15.07 25.35
CA LEU A 8 -6.40 -14.39 25.92
C LEU A 8 -6.12 -12.90 26.16
N ILE A 9 -4.96 -12.58 26.76
CA ILE A 9 -4.52 -11.19 26.98
C ILE A 9 -4.40 -10.45 25.65
N CYS A 10 -3.81 -11.09 24.62
CA CYS A 10 -3.70 -10.54 23.29
C CYS A 10 -5.07 -10.25 22.67
N ALA A 11 -6.00 -11.19 22.74
CA ALA A 11 -7.37 -11.03 22.23
C ALA A 11 -8.11 -9.88 22.96
N CYS A 12 -8.01 -9.80 24.27
CA CYS A 12 -8.57 -8.69 25.06
C CYS A 12 -7.91 -7.35 24.68
N GLY A 13 -6.58 -7.34 24.48
CA GLY A 13 -5.84 -6.17 24.01
C GLY A 13 -6.30 -5.68 22.65
N ILE A 14 -6.46 -6.59 21.67
CA ILE A 14 -6.99 -6.28 20.33
C ILE A 14 -8.40 -5.70 20.44
N ALA A 15 -9.29 -6.32 21.21
CA ALA A 15 -10.65 -5.83 21.43
C ALA A 15 -10.64 -4.44 22.08
N GLY A 16 -9.76 -4.20 23.05
CA GLY A 16 -9.55 -2.90 23.69
C GLY A 16 -9.09 -1.83 22.71
N LEU A 17 -8.10 -2.12 21.85
CA LEU A 17 -7.61 -1.19 20.83
C LEU A 17 -8.68 -0.85 19.79
N LEU A 18 -9.44 -1.84 19.32
CA LEU A 18 -10.58 -1.65 18.42
C LEU A 18 -11.68 -0.79 19.07
N TYR A 19 -11.93 -0.97 20.37
CA TYR A 19 -12.90 -0.15 21.12
C TYR A 19 -12.40 1.29 21.31
N LEU A 20 -11.13 1.49 21.62
CA LEU A 20 -10.51 2.81 21.77
C LEU A 20 -10.51 3.62 20.46
N ASP A 21 -10.24 2.96 19.32
CA ASP A 21 -10.21 3.61 18.00
C ASP A 21 -11.60 3.80 17.38
N ARG A 22 -12.68 3.36 18.06
CA ARG A 22 -14.04 3.41 17.52
C ARG A 22 -14.50 4.84 17.30
N GLU A 23 -14.86 5.15 16.06
CA GLU A 23 -15.46 6.42 15.63
C GLU A 23 -16.93 6.17 15.24
N LYS A 24 -17.88 6.81 15.96
CA LYS A 24 -19.31 6.60 15.76
C LYS A 24 -19.86 7.37 14.54
N THR A 25 -19.22 8.46 14.17
CA THR A 25 -19.68 9.38 13.12
C THR A 25 -19.35 8.93 11.70
N VAL A 26 -18.41 8.00 11.53
CA VAL A 26 -17.99 7.52 10.21
C VAL A 26 -18.84 6.33 9.77
N HIS A 27 -19.53 6.49 8.65
CA HIS A 27 -20.37 5.47 8.03
C HIS A 27 -19.65 4.81 6.84
N SER A 28 -18.69 3.94 7.13
CA SER A 28 -18.06 3.13 6.10
C SER A 28 -18.94 1.93 5.70
N SER A 29 -18.88 1.56 4.43
CA SER A 29 -19.62 0.41 3.90
C SER A 29 -19.16 -0.91 4.52
N ARG A 30 -20.10 -1.86 4.68
CA ARG A 30 -19.76 -3.25 5.07
C ARG A 30 -18.84 -3.94 4.04
N ALA A 31 -18.83 -3.46 2.79
CA ALA A 31 -17.96 -3.99 1.76
C ALA A 31 -16.45 -3.86 2.07
N LEU A 32 -16.05 -3.02 3.04
CA LEU A 32 -14.66 -2.91 3.49
C LEU A 32 -14.11 -4.19 4.16
N TRP A 33 -14.98 -5.13 4.55
CA TRP A 33 -14.50 -6.42 5.02
C TRP A 33 -13.78 -7.22 3.92
N LEU A 34 -14.17 -7.03 2.64
CA LEU A 34 -13.53 -7.71 1.51
C LEU A 34 -12.05 -7.36 1.39
N PRO A 35 -11.65 -6.09 1.19
CA PRO A 35 -10.24 -5.73 1.17
C PRO A 35 -9.57 -5.97 2.52
N GLY A 36 -10.30 -5.94 3.65
CA GLY A 36 -9.76 -6.27 4.97
C GLY A 36 -9.28 -7.71 5.05
N ILE A 37 -10.13 -8.66 4.70
CA ILE A 37 -9.80 -10.10 4.69
C ILE A 37 -8.71 -10.37 3.64
N TRP A 38 -8.83 -9.78 2.43
CA TRP A 38 -7.82 -9.92 1.38
C TRP A 38 -6.43 -9.52 1.88
N ILE A 39 -6.29 -8.32 2.46
CA ILE A 39 -5.00 -7.81 2.93
C ILE A 39 -4.49 -8.63 4.13
N VAL A 40 -5.36 -9.12 5.00
CA VAL A 40 -4.97 -10.02 6.11
C VAL A 40 -4.43 -11.33 5.55
N MET A 41 -5.07 -11.93 4.53
CA MET A 41 -4.58 -13.15 3.89
C MET A 41 -3.24 -12.94 3.19
N VAL A 42 -3.07 -11.80 2.50
CA VAL A 42 -1.83 -11.45 1.80
C VAL A 42 -0.71 -11.06 2.78
N GLY A 43 -1.06 -10.39 3.86
CA GLY A 43 -0.14 -9.92 4.90
C GLY A 43 0.14 -10.92 6.02
N SER A 44 -0.32 -12.17 5.88
CA SER A 44 -0.04 -13.26 6.81
C SER A 44 0.31 -14.54 6.05
N ARG A 45 0.35 -15.67 6.76
CA ARG A 45 0.48 -16.97 6.10
C ARG A 45 -0.74 -17.27 5.23
N PRO A 46 -0.57 -18.07 4.14
CA PRO A 46 -1.69 -18.58 3.36
C PRO A 46 -2.73 -19.29 4.24
N LEU A 47 -4.00 -19.21 3.86
CA LEU A 47 -5.09 -19.85 4.60
C LEU A 47 -4.89 -21.37 4.73
N SER A 48 -4.36 -22.00 3.68
CA SER A 48 -4.00 -23.42 3.70
C SER A 48 -3.01 -23.76 4.81
N GLN A 49 -1.99 -22.94 5.01
CA GLN A 49 -1.02 -23.12 6.10
C GLN A 49 -1.65 -22.90 7.48
N TRP A 50 -2.57 -21.94 7.63
CA TRP A 50 -3.32 -21.76 8.87
C TRP A 50 -4.20 -22.95 9.23
N LEU A 51 -4.74 -23.63 8.22
CA LEU A 51 -5.60 -24.81 8.38
C LEU A 51 -4.80 -26.12 8.42
N GLY A 52 -3.48 -26.08 8.30
CA GLY A 52 -2.64 -27.28 8.26
C GLY A 52 -2.87 -28.17 7.02
N VAL A 53 -3.39 -27.58 5.92
CA VAL A 53 -3.64 -28.29 4.66
C VAL A 53 -2.42 -28.14 3.78
N SER A 54 -1.66 -29.22 3.61
CA SER A 54 -0.53 -29.27 2.68
C SER A 54 -1.04 -29.29 1.23
N PRO A 55 -0.40 -28.53 0.29
CA PRO A 55 -0.72 -28.64 -1.12
C PRO A 55 -0.43 -30.05 -1.63
N ALA A 56 -1.34 -30.59 -2.43
CA ALA A 56 -1.13 -31.84 -3.14
C ALA A 56 -0.40 -31.53 -4.45
N GLY A 57 0.88 -31.90 -4.57
CA GLY A 57 1.65 -31.70 -5.79
C GLY A 57 2.70 -30.56 -5.69
N ASN A 58 3.07 -29.99 -6.84
CA ASN A 58 4.06 -28.90 -6.91
C ASN A 58 3.42 -27.57 -6.46
N GLU A 59 3.82 -27.08 -5.28
CA GLU A 59 3.27 -25.85 -4.69
C GLU A 59 3.37 -24.65 -5.63
N GLN A 60 4.41 -24.56 -6.46
CA GLN A 60 4.60 -23.45 -7.41
C GLN A 60 3.66 -23.51 -8.61
N LEU A 61 3.32 -24.70 -9.09
CA LEU A 61 2.44 -24.90 -10.26
C LEU A 61 0.98 -25.02 -9.85
N ASP A 62 0.67 -25.87 -8.89
CA ASP A 62 -0.70 -26.23 -8.55
C ASP A 62 -1.31 -25.23 -7.54
N GLY A 63 -0.50 -24.73 -6.61
CA GLY A 63 -0.97 -23.90 -5.50
C GLY A 63 -1.95 -24.63 -4.58
N SER A 64 -2.52 -23.93 -3.61
CA SER A 64 -3.55 -24.50 -2.73
C SER A 64 -4.96 -24.25 -3.27
N PRO A 65 -5.80 -25.28 -3.45
CA PRO A 65 -7.21 -25.12 -3.81
C PRO A 65 -8.00 -24.30 -2.79
N VAL A 66 -7.66 -24.43 -1.50
CA VAL A 66 -8.29 -23.67 -0.40
C VAL A 66 -8.02 -22.17 -0.56
N ASP A 67 -6.78 -21.80 -0.82
CA ASP A 67 -6.41 -20.40 -1.03
C ASP A 67 -7.05 -19.86 -2.32
N ALA A 68 -7.05 -20.66 -3.39
CA ALA A 68 -7.69 -20.27 -4.65
C ALA A 68 -9.19 -20.04 -4.50
N ALA A 69 -9.88 -20.91 -3.76
CA ALA A 69 -11.31 -20.78 -3.49
C ALA A 69 -11.60 -19.53 -2.64
N ALA A 70 -10.81 -19.27 -1.58
CA ALA A 70 -10.98 -18.12 -0.72
C ALA A 70 -10.79 -16.80 -1.50
N PHE A 71 -9.70 -16.66 -2.27
CA PHE A 71 -9.48 -15.51 -3.13
C PHE A 71 -10.55 -15.35 -4.21
N GLY A 72 -11.00 -16.45 -4.81
CA GLY A 72 -12.06 -16.47 -5.83
C GLY A 72 -13.41 -15.97 -5.30
N VAL A 73 -13.82 -16.42 -4.12
CA VAL A 73 -15.06 -15.97 -3.47
C VAL A 73 -14.98 -14.49 -3.13
N LEU A 74 -13.88 -14.02 -2.53
CA LEU A 74 -13.70 -12.61 -2.20
C LEU A 74 -13.73 -11.74 -3.46
N LEU A 75 -13.09 -12.17 -4.55
CA LEU A 75 -13.10 -11.47 -5.83
C LEU A 75 -14.50 -11.42 -6.44
N ALA A 76 -15.24 -12.53 -6.45
CA ALA A 76 -16.61 -12.58 -7.00
C ALA A 76 -17.54 -11.60 -6.26
N ILE A 77 -17.47 -11.57 -4.92
CA ILE A 77 -18.26 -10.63 -4.11
C ILE A 77 -17.81 -9.17 -4.38
N ALA A 78 -16.50 -8.92 -4.50
CA ALA A 78 -15.96 -7.59 -4.81
C ALA A 78 -16.45 -7.09 -6.17
N ILE A 79 -16.45 -7.93 -7.19
CA ILE A 79 -17.00 -7.61 -8.52
C ILE A 79 -18.49 -7.25 -8.40
N GLY A 80 -19.29 -8.01 -7.64
CA GLY A 80 -20.70 -7.70 -7.38
C GLY A 80 -20.89 -6.32 -6.71
N VAL A 81 -20.02 -5.94 -5.76
CA VAL A 81 -20.01 -4.61 -5.14
C VAL A 81 -19.65 -3.52 -6.16
N LEU A 82 -18.63 -3.76 -7.00
CA LEU A 82 -18.18 -2.79 -8.01
C LEU A 82 -19.22 -2.58 -9.10
N ILE A 83 -19.93 -3.63 -9.51
CA ILE A 83 -21.08 -3.54 -10.45
C ILE A 83 -22.19 -2.66 -9.86
N ARG A 84 -22.52 -2.84 -8.56
CA ARG A 84 -23.51 -1.98 -7.88
C ARG A 84 -23.05 -0.51 -7.80
N ARG A 85 -21.75 -0.26 -7.77
CA ARG A 85 -21.13 1.09 -7.75
C ARG A 85 -20.65 1.54 -9.14
N LYS A 86 -21.26 1.04 -10.20
CA LYS A 86 -20.87 1.13 -11.62
C LYS A 86 -20.39 2.54 -12.06
N SER A 87 -21.09 3.62 -11.67
CA SER A 87 -20.70 4.99 -12.06
C SER A 87 -19.32 5.37 -11.50
N ARG A 88 -19.10 5.22 -10.18
CA ARG A 88 -17.82 5.51 -9.54
C ARG A 88 -16.71 4.60 -10.05
N THR A 89 -17.02 3.30 -10.20
CA THR A 89 -16.08 2.31 -10.71
C THR A 89 -15.60 2.66 -12.11
N ARG A 90 -16.51 2.98 -13.03
CA ARG A 90 -16.17 3.39 -14.39
C ARG A 90 -15.30 4.64 -14.42
N THR A 91 -15.65 5.66 -13.64
CA THR A 91 -14.85 6.89 -13.56
C THR A 91 -13.42 6.60 -13.08
N LEU A 92 -13.26 5.77 -12.05
CA LEU A 92 -11.94 5.41 -11.52
C LEU A 92 -11.15 4.55 -12.51
N LEU A 93 -11.77 3.59 -13.18
CA LEU A 93 -11.10 2.78 -14.20
C LEU A 93 -10.59 3.64 -15.35
N LEU A 94 -11.44 4.49 -15.93
CA LEU A 94 -11.05 5.39 -17.01
C LEU A 94 -9.97 6.40 -16.57
N ALA A 95 -10.07 6.93 -15.37
CA ALA A 95 -9.04 7.81 -14.81
C ALA A 95 -7.69 7.09 -14.61
N ASN A 96 -7.69 5.76 -14.45
CA ASN A 96 -6.50 4.94 -14.24
C ASN A 96 -6.14 4.06 -15.46
N TRP A 97 -6.34 4.58 -16.68
CA TRP A 97 -6.05 3.87 -17.92
C TRP A 97 -4.63 3.25 -18.00
N PRO A 98 -3.55 3.81 -17.38
CA PRO A 98 -2.25 3.14 -17.40
C PRO A 98 -2.28 1.79 -16.67
N ILE A 99 -3.03 1.71 -15.56
CA ILE A 99 -3.23 0.45 -14.83
C ILE A 99 -4.00 -0.54 -15.71
N LEU A 100 -5.07 -0.08 -16.39
CA LEU A 100 -5.87 -0.95 -17.26
C LEU A 100 -5.04 -1.51 -18.41
N ILE A 101 -4.23 -0.68 -19.08
CA ILE A 101 -3.36 -1.15 -20.17
C ILE A 101 -2.34 -2.16 -19.63
N CYS A 102 -1.75 -1.92 -18.47
CA CYS A 102 -0.80 -2.84 -17.86
C CYS A 102 -1.45 -4.21 -17.56
N PHE A 103 -2.63 -4.23 -16.95
CA PHE A 103 -3.35 -5.47 -16.66
C PHE A 103 -3.85 -6.18 -17.92
N LEU A 104 -4.23 -5.42 -18.95
CA LEU A 104 -4.57 -5.99 -20.27
C LEU A 104 -3.34 -6.62 -20.93
N TYR A 105 -2.19 -5.93 -20.90
CA TYR A 105 -0.94 -6.49 -21.38
C TYR A 105 -0.55 -7.77 -20.63
N PHE A 106 -0.68 -7.80 -19.31
CA PHE A 106 -0.46 -9.01 -18.52
C PHE A 106 -1.39 -10.16 -18.94
N LEU A 107 -2.67 -9.88 -19.23
CA LEU A 107 -3.60 -10.88 -19.75
C LEU A 107 -3.14 -11.42 -21.11
N VAL A 108 -2.80 -10.53 -22.04
CA VAL A 108 -2.34 -10.94 -23.38
C VAL A 108 -1.04 -11.74 -23.24
N SER A 109 -0.14 -11.39 -22.31
CA SER A 109 1.12 -12.10 -22.11
C SER A 109 0.96 -13.53 -21.57
N VAL A 110 -0.21 -13.90 -21.08
CA VAL A 110 -0.53 -15.29 -20.73
C VAL A 110 -0.42 -16.22 -21.93
N THR A 111 -0.70 -15.72 -23.16
CA THR A 111 -0.75 -16.55 -24.37
C THR A 111 0.61 -17.10 -24.79
N TRP A 112 1.73 -16.49 -24.39
CA TRP A 112 3.10 -16.98 -24.65
C TRP A 112 3.82 -17.42 -23.38
N SER A 113 3.13 -17.56 -22.26
CA SER A 113 3.72 -18.09 -21.02
C SER A 113 4.00 -19.60 -21.15
N TYR A 114 4.96 -20.11 -20.39
CA TYR A 114 5.28 -21.54 -20.37
C TYR A 114 4.13 -22.41 -19.84
N HIS A 115 3.34 -21.85 -18.91
CA HIS A 115 2.17 -22.49 -18.31
C HIS A 115 0.98 -21.51 -18.35
N PRO A 116 0.24 -21.43 -19.49
CA PRO A 116 -0.83 -20.43 -19.66
C PRO A 116 -1.95 -20.55 -18.62
N ASP A 117 -2.29 -21.76 -18.21
CA ASP A 117 -3.31 -22.03 -17.18
C ASP A 117 -2.89 -21.50 -15.80
N VAL A 118 -1.63 -21.68 -15.43
CA VAL A 118 -1.05 -21.15 -14.17
C VAL A 118 -0.98 -19.63 -14.23
N SER A 119 -0.47 -19.06 -15.32
CA SER A 119 -0.37 -17.62 -15.54
C SER A 119 -1.73 -16.94 -15.52
N PHE A 120 -2.76 -17.58 -16.10
CA PHE A 120 -4.12 -17.06 -16.07
C PHE A 120 -4.70 -17.04 -14.63
N LYS A 121 -4.51 -18.13 -13.86
CA LYS A 121 -4.90 -18.16 -12.43
C LYS A 121 -4.19 -17.05 -11.63
N ARG A 122 -2.91 -16.80 -11.91
CA ARG A 122 -2.12 -15.71 -11.29
C ARG A 122 -2.64 -14.34 -11.71
N TRP A 123 -3.02 -14.16 -12.98
CA TRP A 123 -3.62 -12.93 -13.45
C TRP A 123 -4.97 -12.63 -12.77
N ILE A 124 -5.81 -13.64 -12.53
CA ILE A 124 -7.07 -13.48 -11.76
C ILE A 124 -6.77 -12.96 -10.35
N LYS A 125 -5.73 -13.45 -9.67
CA LYS A 125 -5.31 -12.96 -8.36
C LYS A 125 -4.85 -11.50 -8.44
N ALA A 126 -4.10 -11.14 -9.48
CA ALA A 126 -3.67 -9.76 -9.71
C ALA A 126 -4.85 -8.80 -9.93
N ILE A 127 -5.88 -9.21 -10.70
CA ILE A 127 -7.14 -8.46 -10.83
C ILE A 127 -7.82 -8.28 -9.46
N GLY A 128 -7.70 -9.27 -8.57
CA GLY A 128 -8.20 -9.19 -7.21
C GLY A 128 -7.58 -8.03 -6.43
N ASP A 129 -6.27 -7.81 -6.53
CA ASP A 129 -5.59 -6.67 -5.89
C ASP A 129 -6.17 -5.32 -6.36
N LEU A 130 -6.38 -5.18 -7.68
CA LEU A 130 -7.02 -3.98 -8.25
C LEU A 130 -8.48 -3.84 -7.80
N ALA A 131 -9.24 -4.93 -7.78
CA ALA A 131 -10.63 -4.92 -7.34
C ALA A 131 -10.75 -4.46 -5.88
N MET A 132 -9.86 -4.93 -4.98
CA MET A 132 -9.84 -4.51 -3.58
C MET A 132 -9.50 -3.02 -3.44
N ALA A 133 -8.54 -2.49 -4.21
CA ALA A 133 -8.24 -1.07 -4.24
C ALA A 133 -9.44 -0.24 -4.73
N LEU A 134 -10.17 -0.71 -5.74
CA LEU A 134 -11.39 -0.08 -6.24
C LEU A 134 -12.54 -0.12 -5.22
N VAL A 135 -12.72 -1.22 -4.48
CA VAL A 135 -13.75 -1.32 -3.42
C VAL A 135 -13.53 -0.25 -2.34
N ILE A 136 -12.25 -0.01 -1.96
CA ILE A 136 -11.88 1.04 -1.00
C ILE A 136 -12.16 2.43 -1.59
N ALA A 137 -11.67 2.70 -2.80
CA ALA A 137 -11.76 4.01 -3.43
C ALA A 137 -13.20 4.39 -3.86
N THR A 138 -14.08 3.41 -4.06
CA THR A 138 -15.51 3.65 -4.35
C THR A 138 -16.39 3.74 -3.11
N ASP A 139 -15.84 3.62 -1.90
CA ASP A 139 -16.60 3.78 -0.66
C ASP A 139 -17.23 5.18 -0.57
N ARG A 140 -18.22 5.34 0.31
CA ARG A 140 -18.88 6.64 0.54
C ARG A 140 -17.92 7.67 1.13
N GLN A 141 -17.02 7.21 2.00
CA GLN A 141 -16.00 8.01 2.69
C GLN A 141 -14.61 7.34 2.55
N PRO A 142 -13.96 7.40 1.37
CA PRO A 142 -12.78 6.60 1.07
C PRO A 142 -11.58 6.86 1.99
N VAL A 143 -11.36 8.12 2.40
CA VAL A 143 -10.26 8.47 3.33
C VAL A 143 -10.49 7.83 4.70
N ALA A 144 -11.70 7.92 5.23
CA ALA A 144 -12.08 7.27 6.49
C ALA A 144 -12.07 5.73 6.36
N ALA A 145 -12.40 5.21 5.15
CA ALA A 145 -12.32 3.80 4.84
C ALA A 145 -10.86 3.30 4.92
N ILE A 146 -9.90 4.01 4.32
CA ILE A 146 -8.46 3.69 4.41
C ILE A 146 -8.01 3.71 5.87
N ARG A 147 -8.28 4.78 6.61
CA ARG A 147 -7.93 4.89 8.04
C ARG A 147 -8.42 3.70 8.84
N ARG A 148 -9.72 3.43 8.76
CA ARG A 148 -10.39 2.37 9.53
C ARG A 148 -9.91 0.98 9.13
N LEU A 149 -9.78 0.72 7.83
CA LEU A 149 -9.34 -0.57 7.31
C LEU A 149 -7.94 -0.90 7.80
N VAL A 150 -6.99 0.01 7.56
CA VAL A 150 -5.58 -0.22 7.86
C VAL A 150 -5.33 -0.29 9.37
N SER A 151 -6.00 0.57 10.17
CA SER A 151 -5.93 0.47 11.63
C SER A 151 -6.42 -0.88 12.14
N ARG A 152 -7.53 -1.41 11.61
CA ARG A 152 -8.07 -2.73 12.00
C ARG A 152 -7.12 -3.87 11.64
N ILE A 153 -6.53 -3.83 10.45
CA ILE A 153 -5.51 -4.80 10.02
C ILE A 153 -4.32 -4.74 10.98
N GLY A 154 -3.84 -3.55 11.29
CA GLY A 154 -2.73 -3.36 12.22
C GLY A 154 -3.04 -3.85 13.65
N PHE A 155 -4.22 -3.54 14.20
CA PHE A 155 -4.66 -4.03 15.50
C PHE A 155 -4.77 -5.55 15.58
N LEU A 156 -5.07 -6.21 14.46
CA LEU A 156 -5.10 -7.66 14.38
C LEU A 156 -3.68 -8.24 14.23
N LEU A 157 -2.93 -7.79 13.22
CA LEU A 157 -1.69 -8.45 12.81
C LEU A 157 -0.50 -8.15 13.72
N PHE A 158 -0.38 -6.92 14.27
CA PHE A 158 0.80 -6.55 15.05
C PHE A 158 0.86 -7.25 16.43
N PRO A 159 -0.18 -7.15 17.28
CA PRO A 159 -0.18 -7.88 18.56
C PRO A 159 -0.10 -9.39 18.38
N THR A 160 -0.78 -9.95 17.35
CA THR A 160 -0.72 -11.37 17.04
C THR A 160 0.68 -11.79 16.59
N SER A 161 1.40 -10.96 15.81
CA SER A 161 2.80 -11.24 15.44
C SER A 161 3.71 -11.29 16.66
N VAL A 162 3.55 -10.35 17.59
CA VAL A 162 4.32 -10.35 18.84
C VAL A 162 3.99 -11.57 19.69
N LEU A 163 2.70 -11.94 19.78
CA LEU A 163 2.26 -13.15 20.48
C LEU A 163 2.96 -14.39 19.92
N PHE A 164 2.97 -14.56 18.58
CA PHE A 164 3.56 -15.73 17.95
C PHE A 164 5.09 -15.75 18.11
N ILE A 165 5.76 -14.64 17.92
CA ILE A 165 7.22 -14.56 18.12
C ILE A 165 7.62 -14.98 19.55
N LYS A 166 6.82 -14.60 20.56
CA LYS A 166 7.18 -14.81 21.96
C LYS A 166 6.71 -16.13 22.56
N TYR A 167 5.58 -16.66 22.10
CA TYR A 167 4.91 -17.78 22.78
C TYR A 167 4.66 -19.00 21.89
N TYR A 168 4.86 -18.90 20.57
CA TYR A 168 4.61 -19.97 19.62
C TYR A 168 5.77 -20.15 18.64
N ASP A 169 6.18 -21.39 18.38
CA ASP A 169 7.24 -21.68 17.42
C ASP A 169 6.89 -21.24 16.00
N LEU A 170 5.58 -21.22 15.68
CA LEU A 170 5.08 -20.72 14.41
C LEU A 170 5.54 -19.28 14.09
N GLY A 171 5.82 -18.45 15.10
CA GLY A 171 6.28 -17.07 14.93
C GLY A 171 7.76 -16.92 14.61
N ARG A 172 8.51 -18.03 14.56
CA ARG A 172 9.95 -18.08 14.36
C ARG A 172 10.29 -19.09 13.26
N ALA A 173 11.36 -18.86 12.54
CA ALA A 173 11.90 -19.77 11.55
C ALA A 173 13.43 -19.62 11.54
N PHE A 174 14.09 -20.43 10.74
CA PHE A 174 15.50 -20.26 10.44
C PHE A 174 15.63 -19.72 9.01
N ASP A 175 16.59 -18.85 8.77
CA ASP A 175 16.96 -18.46 7.42
C ASP A 175 17.85 -19.53 6.77
N ASP A 176 18.24 -19.28 5.52
CA ASP A 176 19.01 -20.25 4.73
C ASP A 176 20.41 -20.52 5.29
N ASP A 177 20.92 -19.61 6.11
CA ASP A 177 22.19 -19.74 6.82
C ASP A 177 22.00 -20.43 8.21
N GLY A 178 20.80 -20.90 8.52
CA GLY A 178 20.45 -21.52 9.80
C GLY A 178 20.33 -20.52 10.96
N MET A 179 20.30 -19.20 10.68
CA MET A 179 20.14 -18.18 11.71
C MET A 179 18.67 -17.97 12.07
N PRO A 180 18.35 -17.81 13.36
CA PRO A 180 16.97 -17.63 13.78
C PRO A 180 16.39 -16.31 13.27
N MET A 181 15.20 -16.35 12.69
CA MET A 181 14.45 -15.19 12.24
C MET A 181 13.04 -15.13 12.82
N ASN A 182 12.56 -13.91 13.08
CA ASN A 182 11.21 -13.65 13.55
C ASN A 182 10.28 -13.44 12.34
N THR A 183 9.28 -14.28 12.22
CA THR A 183 8.31 -14.27 11.13
C THR A 183 6.93 -13.77 11.55
N GLY A 184 6.61 -13.81 12.84
CA GLY A 184 5.30 -13.43 13.37
C GLY A 184 4.16 -14.19 12.68
N VAL A 185 3.18 -13.47 12.17
CA VAL A 185 2.06 -14.06 11.42
C VAL A 185 2.40 -14.40 9.97
N THR A 186 3.58 -14.00 9.47
CA THR A 186 4.01 -14.19 8.07
C THR A 186 4.93 -15.39 7.91
N THR A 187 5.38 -15.67 6.69
CA THR A 187 6.26 -16.81 6.38
C THR A 187 7.74 -16.50 6.54
N ASN A 188 8.15 -15.23 6.41
CA ASN A 188 9.56 -14.82 6.53
C ASN A 188 9.69 -13.39 7.11
N LYS A 189 10.93 -13.02 7.48
CA LYS A 189 11.25 -11.72 8.11
C LYS A 189 10.95 -10.51 7.21
N ASN A 190 11.12 -10.64 5.88
CA ASN A 190 10.87 -9.55 4.94
C ASN A 190 9.37 -9.32 4.74
N ALA A 191 8.57 -10.39 4.67
CA ALA A 191 7.12 -10.30 4.62
C ALA A 191 6.55 -9.64 5.89
N LEU A 192 7.08 -10.00 7.09
CA LEU A 192 6.72 -9.32 8.34
C LEU A 192 7.09 -7.84 8.27
N GLY A 193 8.31 -7.50 7.87
CA GLY A 193 8.74 -6.12 7.70
C GLY A 193 7.86 -5.33 6.74
N LEU A 194 7.43 -5.95 5.63
CA LEU A 194 6.62 -5.31 4.62
C LEU A 194 5.20 -4.98 5.11
N ILE A 195 4.50 -5.92 5.75
CA ILE A 195 3.17 -5.62 6.28
C ILE A 195 3.24 -4.56 7.40
N VAL A 196 4.30 -4.58 8.20
CA VAL A 196 4.57 -3.55 9.20
C VAL A 196 4.82 -2.20 8.53
N LEU A 197 5.59 -2.14 7.44
CA LEU A 197 5.85 -0.91 6.67
C LEU A 197 4.56 -0.26 6.20
N VAL A 198 3.75 -1.00 5.42
CA VAL A 198 2.58 -0.42 4.77
C VAL A 198 1.51 0.02 5.78
N VAL A 199 1.34 -0.71 6.87
CA VAL A 199 0.41 -0.34 7.94
C VAL A 199 0.93 0.85 8.75
N SER A 200 2.22 0.83 9.16
CA SER A 200 2.79 1.88 10.02
C SER A 200 2.84 3.25 9.36
N LEU A 201 2.91 3.36 8.02
CA LEU A 201 2.81 4.64 7.32
C LEU A 201 1.45 5.31 7.50
N VAL A 202 0.33 4.56 7.40
CA VAL A 202 -1.02 5.10 7.69
C VAL A 202 -1.17 5.42 9.16
N VAL A 203 -0.64 4.57 10.04
CA VAL A 203 -0.72 4.78 11.50
C VAL A 203 0.04 6.06 11.89
N LEU A 204 1.23 6.28 11.37
CA LEU A 204 1.99 7.51 11.57
C LEU A 204 1.23 8.74 11.06
N TRP A 205 0.63 8.64 9.87
CA TRP A 205 -0.19 9.69 9.29
C TRP A 205 -1.42 9.98 10.18
N ASN A 206 -2.10 8.95 10.73
CA ASN A 206 -3.22 9.09 11.66
C ASN A 206 -2.78 9.77 12.96
N VAL A 207 -1.68 9.32 13.58
CA VAL A 207 -1.13 9.92 14.81
C VAL A 207 -0.84 11.40 14.58
N ARG A 208 -0.17 11.73 13.47
CA ARG A 208 0.13 13.10 13.11
C ARG A 208 -1.15 13.95 12.92
N SER A 209 -2.15 13.41 12.21
CA SER A 209 -3.45 14.08 12.02
C SER A 209 -4.13 14.38 13.35
N LEU A 210 -4.16 13.40 14.26
CA LEU A 210 -4.73 13.55 15.60
C LEU A 210 -3.94 14.53 16.51
N LEU A 211 -2.63 14.65 16.30
CA LEU A 211 -1.82 15.61 17.04
C LEU A 211 -2.11 17.05 16.60
N ILE A 212 -2.34 17.27 15.31
CA ILE A 212 -2.60 18.59 14.74
C ILE A 212 -4.05 19.02 14.98
N ASN A 213 -5.02 18.13 14.72
CA ASN A 213 -6.45 18.43 14.81
C ASN A 213 -6.96 18.27 16.25
N LYS A 214 -6.87 19.35 17.04
CA LYS A 214 -7.27 19.32 18.46
C LYS A 214 -8.76 19.11 18.70
N ASN A 215 -9.62 19.41 17.70
CA ASN A 215 -11.07 19.34 17.80
C ASN A 215 -11.67 17.98 17.39
N GLU A 216 -10.83 16.98 17.11
CA GLU A 216 -11.30 15.63 16.74
C GLU A 216 -12.04 14.96 17.93
N PRO A 217 -13.21 14.37 17.69
CA PRO A 217 -13.96 13.67 18.73
C PRO A 217 -13.17 12.44 19.20
N ASN A 218 -13.20 12.21 20.53
CA ASN A 218 -12.47 11.10 21.18
C ASN A 218 -10.96 11.07 20.89
N ARG A 219 -10.35 12.24 20.59
CA ARG A 219 -8.95 12.39 20.20
C ARG A 219 -7.99 11.64 21.13
N GLY A 220 -8.13 11.78 22.46
CA GLY A 220 -7.21 11.15 23.41
C GLY A 220 -7.23 9.63 23.34
N ARG A 221 -8.42 9.02 23.23
CA ARG A 221 -8.59 7.57 23.10
C ARG A 221 -8.01 7.04 21.80
N ARG A 222 -8.28 7.73 20.67
CA ARG A 222 -7.77 7.37 19.35
C ARG A 222 -6.26 7.56 19.28
N LEU A 223 -5.73 8.62 19.90
CA LEU A 223 -4.28 8.84 19.96
C LEU A 223 -3.58 7.75 20.77
N LEU A 224 -4.19 7.30 21.88
CA LEU A 224 -3.68 6.16 22.65
C LEU A 224 -3.66 4.89 21.81
N ALA A 225 -4.76 4.56 21.11
CA ALA A 225 -4.84 3.36 20.28
C ALA A 225 -3.83 3.39 19.10
N GLN A 226 -3.79 4.50 18.36
CA GLN A 226 -2.89 4.65 17.21
C GLN A 226 -1.42 4.76 17.65
N GLY A 227 -1.14 5.43 18.78
CA GLY A 227 0.19 5.51 19.37
C GLY A 227 0.70 4.14 19.83
N THR A 228 -0.15 3.34 20.48
CA THR A 228 0.16 1.96 20.86
C THR A 228 0.45 1.11 19.61
N LEU A 229 -0.37 1.25 18.56
CA LEU A 229 -0.16 0.51 17.32
C LEU A 229 1.17 0.91 16.65
N LEU A 230 1.51 2.19 16.64
CA LEU A 230 2.80 2.66 16.14
C LEU A 230 3.97 2.09 16.94
N ALA A 231 3.84 2.05 18.28
CA ALA A 231 4.86 1.45 19.14
C ALA A 231 5.06 -0.04 18.84
N PHE A 232 3.98 -0.80 18.64
CA PHE A 232 4.06 -2.19 18.17
C PHE A 232 4.75 -2.29 16.80
N GLY A 233 4.42 -1.40 15.87
CA GLY A 233 5.06 -1.36 14.55
C GLY A 233 6.57 -1.13 14.65
N LEU A 234 7.01 -0.15 15.44
CA LEU A 234 8.43 0.13 15.66
C LEU A 234 9.16 -1.05 16.30
N TRP A 235 8.52 -1.70 17.28
CA TRP A 235 9.08 -2.90 17.89
C TRP A 235 9.17 -4.08 16.91
N LEU A 236 8.14 -4.30 16.09
CA LEU A 236 8.17 -5.33 15.05
C LEU A 236 9.21 -5.05 13.97
N PHE A 237 9.51 -3.80 13.61
CA PHE A 237 10.65 -3.49 12.72
C PHE A 237 11.99 -3.91 13.33
N TRP A 238 12.13 -3.74 14.63
CA TRP A 238 13.33 -4.22 15.31
C TRP A 238 13.41 -5.76 15.30
N LEU A 239 12.30 -6.45 15.61
CA LEU A 239 12.23 -7.92 15.65
C LEU A 239 12.39 -8.56 14.26
N ALA A 240 11.74 -8.02 13.23
CA ALA A 240 11.81 -8.52 11.85
C ALA A 240 13.20 -8.35 11.23
N ASN A 241 13.94 -7.35 11.68
CA ASN A 241 15.28 -7.02 11.23
C ASN A 241 15.44 -6.93 9.69
N SER A 242 14.41 -6.42 8.98
CA SER A 242 14.44 -6.16 7.53
C SER A 242 14.95 -4.74 7.27
N SER A 243 16.16 -4.62 6.71
CA SER A 243 16.80 -3.33 6.44
C SER A 243 16.05 -2.52 5.39
N THR A 244 15.60 -3.16 4.31
CA THR A 244 14.79 -2.51 3.25
C THR A 244 13.52 -1.89 3.83
N CYS A 245 12.77 -2.64 4.65
CA CYS A 245 11.52 -2.14 5.22
C CYS A 245 11.75 -1.01 6.22
N LYS A 246 12.82 -1.08 7.05
CA LYS A 246 13.22 0.01 7.95
C LYS A 246 13.58 1.27 7.18
N ALA A 247 14.41 1.15 6.13
CA ALA A 247 14.79 2.29 5.29
C ALA A 247 13.58 2.92 4.59
N CYS A 248 12.70 2.11 3.99
CA CYS A 248 11.46 2.58 3.37
C CYS A 248 10.53 3.25 4.37
N PHE A 249 10.43 2.75 5.62
CA PHE A 249 9.63 3.39 6.66
C PHE A 249 10.19 4.77 7.05
N ILE A 250 11.51 4.87 7.23
CA ILE A 250 12.18 6.16 7.52
C ILE A 250 11.93 7.16 6.39
N LEU A 251 12.13 6.74 5.12
CA LEU A 251 11.94 7.60 3.95
C LEU A 251 10.47 8.02 3.76
N GLY A 252 9.53 7.07 3.90
CA GLY A 252 8.10 7.36 3.81
C GLY A 252 7.61 8.27 4.95
N SER A 253 8.10 8.05 6.18
CA SER A 253 7.84 8.90 7.34
C SER A 253 8.37 10.32 7.13
N PHE A 254 9.59 10.43 6.60
CA PHE A 254 10.18 11.71 6.26
C PHE A 254 9.36 12.44 5.19
N LEU A 255 8.88 11.75 4.15
CA LEU A 255 7.96 12.33 3.16
C LEU A 255 6.67 12.84 3.80
N ILE A 256 6.03 12.07 4.69
CA ILE A 256 4.79 12.47 5.37
C ILE A 256 5.02 13.70 6.25
N ILE A 257 6.13 13.77 6.97
CA ILE A 257 6.42 14.85 7.92
C ILE A 257 6.95 16.08 7.19
N ALA A 258 8.03 15.91 6.40
CA ALA A 258 8.75 17.01 5.77
C ALA A 258 7.91 17.75 4.72
N SER A 259 7.14 17.03 3.89
CA SER A 259 6.27 17.65 2.88
C SER A 259 5.22 18.60 3.49
N ASN A 260 4.81 18.34 4.73
CA ASN A 260 3.85 19.17 5.46
C ASN A 260 4.48 20.38 6.20
N LEU A 261 5.81 20.52 6.21
CA LEU A 261 6.47 21.71 6.74
C LEU A 261 6.12 22.94 5.89
N ARG A 262 5.84 24.06 6.53
CA ARG A 262 5.46 25.33 5.85
C ARG A 262 6.45 25.73 4.75
N ALA A 263 7.74 25.50 4.99
CA ALA A 263 8.80 25.82 4.05
C ALA A 263 8.76 25.00 2.76
N ILE A 264 8.35 23.73 2.83
CA ILE A 264 8.26 22.80 1.68
C ILE A 264 6.90 22.93 1.01
N ARG A 265 5.81 22.94 1.79
CA ARG A 265 4.43 23.01 1.29
C ARG A 265 4.14 24.22 0.40
N ARG A 266 4.78 25.38 0.69
CA ARG A 266 4.57 26.62 -0.07
C ARG A 266 5.22 26.64 -1.46
N ARG A 267 6.15 25.73 -1.77
CA ARG A 267 6.89 25.70 -3.04
C ARG A 267 6.88 24.28 -3.62
N PRO A 268 6.08 24.00 -4.66
CA PRO A 268 6.01 22.68 -5.30
C PRO A 268 7.36 22.12 -5.71
N ALA A 269 8.26 22.97 -6.23
CA ALA A 269 9.61 22.56 -6.62
C ALA A 269 10.39 21.89 -5.48
N ARG A 270 10.17 22.30 -4.22
CA ARG A 270 10.83 21.67 -3.06
C ARG A 270 10.29 20.27 -2.76
N VAL A 271 9.02 19.99 -3.06
CA VAL A 271 8.46 18.64 -2.94
C VAL A 271 9.08 17.73 -4.00
N HIS A 272 9.20 18.20 -5.26
CA HIS A 272 9.89 17.46 -6.31
C HIS A 272 11.35 17.22 -5.94
N ALA A 273 12.08 18.25 -5.47
CA ALA A 273 13.46 18.10 -5.04
C ALA A 273 13.60 17.09 -3.90
N LEU A 274 12.71 17.14 -2.91
CA LEU A 274 12.68 16.18 -1.79
C LEU A 274 12.50 14.75 -2.29
N CYS A 275 11.50 14.50 -3.13
CA CYS A 275 11.25 13.17 -3.70
C CYS A 275 12.43 12.69 -4.56
N LEU A 276 13.02 13.58 -5.36
CA LEU A 276 14.19 13.27 -6.20
C LEU A 276 15.43 12.94 -5.36
N ILE A 277 15.72 13.73 -4.34
CA ILE A 277 16.86 13.49 -3.43
C ILE A 277 16.72 12.12 -2.75
N ILE A 278 15.50 11.80 -2.27
CA ILE A 278 15.23 10.51 -1.65
C ILE A 278 15.46 9.36 -2.65
N LEU A 279 14.95 9.52 -3.87
CA LEU A 279 15.10 8.50 -4.92
C LEU A 279 16.56 8.32 -5.33
N LEU A 280 17.30 9.41 -5.50
CA LEU A 280 18.72 9.39 -5.84
C LEU A 280 19.57 8.82 -4.72
N ALA A 281 19.30 9.19 -3.47
CA ALA A 281 19.99 8.64 -2.31
C ALA A 281 19.77 7.13 -2.19
N ALA A 282 18.53 6.66 -2.35
CA ALA A 282 18.20 5.25 -2.38
C ALA A 282 18.88 4.52 -3.56
N GLY A 283 18.86 5.10 -4.75
CA GLY A 283 19.53 4.56 -5.94
C GLY A 283 21.05 4.51 -5.78
N PHE A 284 21.65 5.58 -5.26
CA PHE A 284 23.09 5.66 -5.01
C PHE A 284 23.56 4.58 -4.02
N THR A 285 22.89 4.44 -2.86
CA THR A 285 23.23 3.43 -1.87
C THR A 285 23.07 2.00 -2.38
N LEU A 286 22.16 1.77 -3.33
CA LEU A 286 21.83 0.46 -3.85
C LEU A 286 22.65 0.07 -5.11
N LEU A 287 23.00 1.03 -5.97
CA LEU A 287 23.65 0.77 -7.26
C LEU A 287 25.18 0.90 -7.23
N LEU A 288 25.73 1.76 -6.38
CA LEU A 288 27.17 2.07 -6.37
C LEU A 288 27.98 1.34 -5.30
N GLY A 289 27.49 0.22 -4.78
CA GLY A 289 28.24 -0.63 -3.87
C GLY A 289 28.42 -0.10 -2.45
N GLY A 290 27.75 1.01 -2.08
CA GLY A 290 27.65 1.48 -0.70
C GLY A 290 26.97 0.48 0.24
N GLN A 291 26.60 -0.65 -0.31
CA GLN A 291 26.01 -1.79 0.41
C GLN A 291 27.06 -2.52 1.27
N ALA A 292 28.30 -2.67 0.79
CA ALA A 292 29.36 -3.31 1.57
C ALA A 292 29.74 -2.42 2.77
N ASP A 293 29.93 -1.12 2.54
CA ASP A 293 30.33 -0.18 3.59
C ASP A 293 29.19 0.10 4.56
N VAL A 294 27.94 0.27 4.06
CA VAL A 294 26.76 0.48 4.91
C VAL A 294 26.34 -0.81 5.63
N ALA A 295 26.44 -1.99 4.99
CA ALA A 295 26.19 -3.27 5.64
C ALA A 295 27.25 -3.57 6.72
N GLN A 296 28.51 -3.26 6.45
CA GLN A 296 29.60 -3.39 7.41
C GLN A 296 29.48 -2.40 8.58
N ALA A 297 29.07 -1.15 8.32
CA ALA A 297 28.75 -0.16 9.34
C ALA A 297 27.51 -0.55 10.18
N LEU A 298 26.60 -1.36 9.63
CA LEU A 298 25.43 -1.92 10.31
C LEU A 298 25.70 -3.32 10.90
N GLY A 299 26.98 -3.80 10.92
CA GLY A 299 27.38 -5.05 11.53
C GLY A 299 26.93 -6.30 10.76
N ARG A 300 26.72 -6.20 9.42
CA ARG A 300 26.34 -7.33 8.56
C ARG A 300 27.48 -7.73 7.62
N ALA A 301 27.61 -9.05 7.41
CA ALA A 301 28.45 -9.58 6.33
C ALA A 301 27.95 -9.09 4.95
N PRO A 302 28.81 -8.95 3.94
CA PRO A 302 28.49 -8.43 2.60
C PRO A 302 27.65 -9.43 1.77
N SER A 303 26.59 -10.00 2.33
CA SER A 303 25.72 -11.01 1.68
C SER A 303 24.82 -10.45 0.56
N MET A 304 24.99 -9.18 0.16
CA MET A 304 24.33 -8.65 -1.03
C MET A 304 25.06 -8.99 -2.36
N SER A 305 26.24 -9.60 -2.30
CA SER A 305 26.95 -10.13 -3.47
C SER A 305 26.12 -11.16 -4.24
N GLY A 306 25.34 -11.98 -3.55
CA GLY A 306 24.48 -12.98 -4.18
C GLY A 306 23.42 -12.42 -5.14
N ARG A 307 22.87 -11.23 -4.91
CA ARG A 307 21.85 -10.64 -5.80
C ARG A 307 22.40 -10.29 -7.17
N THR A 308 23.62 -9.74 -7.25
CA THR A 308 24.27 -9.41 -8.53
C THR A 308 24.58 -10.67 -9.32
N GLU A 309 24.94 -11.76 -8.67
CA GLU A 309 25.14 -13.07 -9.30
C GLU A 309 23.83 -13.65 -9.83
N ILE A 310 22.73 -13.55 -9.06
CA ILE A 310 21.40 -13.93 -9.51
C ILE A 310 21.02 -13.14 -10.76
N TRP A 311 21.13 -11.80 -10.74
CA TRP A 311 20.76 -10.95 -11.87
C TRP A 311 21.61 -11.24 -13.10
N ALA A 312 22.93 -11.38 -12.95
CA ALA A 312 23.83 -11.76 -14.04
C ALA A 312 23.48 -13.14 -14.63
N SER A 313 22.87 -14.02 -13.84
CA SER A 313 22.46 -15.33 -14.30
C SER A 313 21.09 -15.32 -14.98
N VAL A 314 20.07 -14.61 -14.43
CA VAL A 314 18.69 -14.68 -14.93
C VAL A 314 18.38 -13.72 -16.08
N ILE A 315 19.02 -12.54 -16.14
CA ILE A 315 18.78 -11.56 -17.21
C ILE A 315 19.06 -12.13 -18.60
N PRO A 316 20.17 -12.87 -18.85
CA PRO A 316 20.43 -13.48 -20.16
C PRO A 316 19.47 -14.63 -20.50
N MET A 317 18.72 -15.17 -19.54
CA MET A 317 17.79 -16.29 -19.76
C MET A 317 16.39 -15.85 -20.21
N VAL A 318 16.15 -14.55 -20.33
CA VAL A 318 14.85 -14.03 -20.82
C VAL A 318 14.67 -14.43 -22.28
N PRO A 319 13.58 -15.12 -22.62
CA PRO A 319 13.39 -15.64 -23.99
C PRO A 319 13.23 -14.53 -25.03
N ASN A 320 12.65 -13.42 -24.64
CA ASN A 320 12.49 -12.22 -25.45
C ASN A 320 12.56 -10.96 -24.59
N SER A 321 13.52 -10.10 -24.83
CA SER A 321 13.76 -8.89 -24.05
C SER A 321 12.60 -7.87 -24.13
N ILE A 322 11.79 -7.90 -25.20
CA ILE A 322 10.70 -6.94 -25.40
C ILE A 322 9.46 -7.35 -24.62
N VAL A 323 9.05 -8.64 -24.69
CA VAL A 323 7.79 -9.14 -24.15
C VAL A 323 7.94 -10.06 -22.92
N GLY A 324 9.17 -10.51 -22.60
CA GLY A 324 9.45 -11.38 -21.46
C GLY A 324 8.99 -12.83 -21.65
N ALA A 325 8.94 -13.58 -20.53
CA ALA A 325 8.55 -14.98 -20.48
C ALA A 325 7.03 -15.22 -20.37
N GLY A 326 6.22 -14.17 -20.31
CA GLY A 326 4.79 -14.22 -19.99
C GLY A 326 4.52 -13.94 -18.50
N PHE A 327 3.30 -13.52 -18.20
CA PHE A 327 2.92 -13.05 -16.86
C PHE A 327 3.18 -14.09 -15.76
N GLU A 328 4.05 -13.73 -14.80
CA GLU A 328 4.44 -14.59 -13.65
C GLU A 328 4.91 -16.00 -14.07
N SER A 329 5.54 -16.14 -15.26
CA SER A 329 5.88 -17.42 -15.88
C SER A 329 7.39 -17.74 -15.83
N PHE A 330 8.25 -16.75 -15.66
CA PHE A 330 9.72 -16.93 -15.74
C PHE A 330 10.23 -17.99 -14.75
N TRP A 331 9.82 -17.94 -13.47
CA TRP A 331 10.31 -18.82 -12.41
C TRP A 331 9.76 -20.27 -12.47
N ILE A 332 8.81 -20.55 -13.34
CA ILE A 332 8.28 -21.89 -13.60
C ILE A 332 8.68 -22.39 -14.98
N SER A 333 9.63 -21.71 -15.64
CA SER A 333 10.12 -22.10 -16.97
C SER A 333 11.09 -23.26 -16.89
N PRO A 334 11.24 -24.04 -18.00
CA PRO A 334 12.26 -25.08 -18.09
C PRO A 334 13.70 -24.56 -17.89
N SER A 335 13.94 -23.26 -18.15
CA SER A 335 15.24 -22.62 -17.96
C SER A 335 15.69 -22.59 -16.48
N MET A 336 14.78 -22.84 -15.54
CA MET A 336 15.12 -22.86 -14.10
C MET A 336 16.06 -24.00 -13.74
N GLU A 337 16.03 -25.13 -14.44
CA GLU A 337 17.02 -26.21 -14.23
C GLU A 337 18.45 -25.73 -14.58
N ILE A 338 18.59 -24.96 -15.65
CA ILE A 338 19.87 -24.37 -16.07
C ILE A 338 20.34 -23.37 -15.04
N PHE A 339 19.43 -22.49 -14.56
CA PHE A 339 19.71 -21.52 -13.52
C PHE A 339 20.16 -22.19 -12.21
N HIS A 340 19.44 -23.20 -11.74
CA HIS A 340 19.77 -23.93 -10.53
C HIS A 340 21.16 -24.61 -10.66
N ARG A 341 21.44 -25.26 -11.79
CA ARG A 341 22.74 -25.86 -12.05
C ARG A 341 23.86 -24.83 -12.00
N LYS A 342 23.67 -23.66 -12.64
CA LYS A 342 24.64 -22.57 -12.64
C LYS A 342 24.94 -22.03 -11.25
N LEU A 343 23.92 -21.91 -10.38
CA LEU A 343 24.11 -21.48 -8.99
C LEU A 343 24.88 -22.56 -8.18
N LEU A 344 24.62 -23.85 -8.42
CA LEU A 344 25.35 -24.94 -7.79
C LEU A 344 26.83 -24.92 -8.22
N ASP A 345 27.12 -24.67 -9.49
CA ASP A 345 28.48 -24.53 -10.02
C ASP A 345 29.23 -23.33 -9.40
N LEU A 346 28.49 -22.28 -9.01
CA LEU A 346 29.03 -21.13 -8.24
C LEU A 346 29.18 -21.41 -6.73
N GLY A 347 28.91 -22.63 -6.27
CA GLY A 347 29.07 -23.04 -4.89
C GLY A 347 27.91 -22.71 -3.95
N TRP A 348 26.73 -22.40 -4.50
CA TRP A 348 25.54 -22.14 -3.68
C TRP A 348 25.01 -23.42 -3.04
N TYR A 349 24.45 -23.28 -1.82
CA TYR A 349 23.91 -24.42 -1.06
C TYR A 349 22.67 -25.01 -1.75
N PRO A 350 22.63 -26.35 -2.05
CA PRO A 350 21.59 -26.95 -2.87
C PRO A 350 20.13 -26.73 -2.38
N PRO A 351 19.82 -26.79 -1.07
CA PRO A 351 18.46 -26.49 -0.60
C PRO A 351 18.02 -25.07 -0.90
N LEU A 352 18.92 -24.08 -0.81
CA LEU A 352 18.64 -22.69 -1.12
C LEU A 352 18.31 -22.50 -2.61
N VAL A 353 19.10 -23.14 -3.48
CA VAL A 353 18.92 -23.03 -4.94
C VAL A 353 17.53 -23.51 -5.38
N LYS A 354 17.00 -24.58 -4.79
CA LYS A 354 15.66 -25.12 -5.13
C LYS A 354 14.50 -24.18 -4.77
N HIS A 355 14.68 -23.28 -3.83
CA HIS A 355 13.62 -22.37 -3.35
C HIS A 355 13.66 -20.99 -4.02
N PHE A 356 14.61 -20.75 -4.92
CA PHE A 356 14.68 -19.49 -5.65
C PHE A 356 13.47 -19.31 -6.58
N ASN A 357 12.69 -18.26 -6.34
CA ASN A 357 11.47 -17.95 -7.08
C ASN A 357 11.25 -16.45 -7.29
N GLU A 358 12.28 -15.62 -7.02
CA GLU A 358 12.22 -14.17 -7.24
C GLU A 358 13.60 -13.54 -7.42
N ALA A 359 13.64 -12.44 -8.17
CA ALA A 359 14.87 -11.70 -8.45
C ALA A 359 15.29 -10.76 -7.30
N HIS A 360 14.53 -10.64 -6.24
CA HIS A 360 14.71 -9.61 -5.19
C HIS A 360 14.92 -8.19 -5.75
N ASN A 361 14.25 -7.90 -6.87
CA ASN A 361 14.18 -6.59 -7.52
C ASN A 361 12.94 -6.55 -8.40
N GLY A 362 11.97 -5.70 -8.05
CA GLY A 362 10.68 -5.64 -8.74
C GLY A 362 10.76 -5.18 -10.20
N TYR A 363 11.75 -4.37 -10.57
CA TYR A 363 11.95 -3.94 -11.96
C TYR A 363 12.52 -5.08 -12.82
N ILE A 364 13.50 -5.82 -12.27
CA ILE A 364 14.04 -7.01 -12.93
C ILE A 364 12.95 -8.09 -13.01
N GLU A 365 12.18 -8.31 -11.93
CA GLU A 365 11.07 -9.26 -11.92
C GLU A 365 10.05 -8.98 -13.05
N VAL A 366 9.68 -7.70 -13.22
CA VAL A 366 8.81 -7.28 -14.32
C VAL A 366 9.48 -7.49 -15.68
N TYR A 367 10.78 -7.20 -15.80
CA TYR A 367 11.53 -7.44 -17.04
C TYR A 367 11.59 -8.93 -17.41
N LEU A 368 11.84 -9.82 -16.46
CA LEU A 368 11.90 -11.27 -16.69
C LEU A 368 10.56 -11.81 -17.21
N ASN A 369 9.45 -11.36 -16.62
CA ASN A 369 8.12 -11.84 -16.95
C ASN A 369 7.46 -11.10 -18.12
N SER A 370 7.71 -9.80 -18.28
CA SER A 370 6.95 -8.91 -19.19
C SER A 370 7.81 -8.07 -20.11
N GLY A 371 9.13 -8.27 -20.11
CA GLY A 371 10.08 -7.56 -20.94
C GLY A 371 10.11 -6.05 -20.71
N TRP A 372 10.73 -5.33 -21.63
CA TRP A 372 10.80 -3.87 -21.59
C TRP A 372 9.42 -3.21 -21.68
N ILE A 373 8.43 -3.84 -22.35
CA ILE A 373 7.05 -3.33 -22.37
C ILE A 373 6.49 -3.28 -20.95
N GLY A 374 6.65 -4.35 -20.17
CA GLY A 374 6.22 -4.38 -18.78
C GLY A 374 6.88 -3.31 -17.92
N VAL A 375 8.21 -3.13 -18.08
CA VAL A 375 8.97 -2.10 -17.35
C VAL A 375 8.46 -0.69 -17.70
N CYS A 376 8.21 -0.40 -18.98
CA CYS A 376 7.66 0.88 -19.42
C CYS A 376 6.24 1.11 -18.85
N LEU A 377 5.40 0.07 -18.78
CA LEU A 377 4.06 0.18 -18.21
C LEU A 377 4.10 0.44 -16.70
N ILE A 378 4.98 -0.21 -15.95
CA ILE A 378 5.19 0.08 -14.51
C ILE A 378 5.72 1.51 -14.34
N ALA A 379 6.68 1.96 -15.14
CA ALA A 379 7.16 3.33 -15.11
C ALA A 379 6.02 4.34 -15.37
N LEU A 380 5.15 4.07 -16.34
CA LEU A 380 3.98 4.89 -16.64
C LEU A 380 2.98 4.92 -15.45
N ILE A 381 2.77 3.79 -14.78
CA ILE A 381 1.94 3.72 -13.56
C ILE A 381 2.55 4.58 -12.46
N LEU A 382 3.85 4.45 -12.18
CA LEU A 382 4.54 5.21 -11.14
C LEU A 382 4.53 6.71 -11.43
N ILE A 383 4.84 7.13 -12.66
CA ILE A 383 4.82 8.54 -13.08
C ILE A 383 3.41 9.11 -12.99
N SER A 384 2.40 8.39 -13.48
CA SER A 384 1.02 8.84 -13.40
C SER A 384 0.52 8.90 -11.97
N GLY A 385 0.89 7.92 -11.13
CA GLY A 385 0.59 7.87 -9.71
C GLY A 385 1.20 9.05 -8.95
N TYR A 386 2.49 9.31 -9.18
CA TYR A 386 3.18 10.46 -8.60
C TYR A 386 2.50 11.79 -8.96
N ARG A 387 2.20 12.01 -10.26
CA ARG A 387 1.53 13.24 -10.72
C ARG A 387 0.15 13.42 -10.09
N ARG A 388 -0.60 12.33 -9.89
CA ARG A 388 -1.92 12.38 -9.23
C ARG A 388 -1.79 12.64 -7.73
N ALA A 389 -0.89 11.95 -7.05
CA ALA A 389 -0.61 12.18 -5.64
C ALA A 389 -0.17 13.63 -5.37
N LEU A 390 0.65 14.20 -6.26
CA LEU A 390 1.08 15.60 -6.18
C LEU A 390 -0.09 16.57 -6.39
N LYS A 391 -1.01 16.29 -7.34
CA LYS A 391 -2.24 17.11 -7.51
C LYS A 391 -3.11 17.09 -6.26
N VAL A 392 -3.23 15.93 -5.59
CA VAL A 392 -3.92 15.81 -4.31
C VAL A 392 -3.18 16.64 -3.25
N PHE A 393 -1.85 16.54 -3.20
CA PHE A 393 -1.02 17.27 -2.24
C PHE A 393 -1.19 18.79 -2.33
N HIS A 394 -1.39 19.35 -3.52
CA HIS A 394 -1.65 20.79 -3.67
C HIS A 394 -3.02 21.21 -3.13
N ARG A 395 -4.01 20.32 -3.05
CA ARG A 395 -5.36 20.59 -2.55
C ARG A 395 -5.50 20.24 -1.07
N ASP A 396 -4.98 19.08 -0.71
CA ASP A 396 -4.96 18.50 0.63
C ASP A 396 -3.55 17.94 0.91
N PRO A 397 -2.65 18.77 1.48
CA PRO A 397 -1.29 18.36 1.77
C PRO A 397 -1.19 17.17 2.72
N GLU A 398 -2.15 17.04 3.64
CA GLU A 398 -2.16 15.94 4.60
C GLU A 398 -2.40 14.61 3.90
N LEU A 399 -3.45 14.50 3.11
CA LEU A 399 -3.78 13.30 2.36
C LEU A 399 -2.77 13.02 1.24
N GLY A 400 -2.37 14.06 0.51
CA GLY A 400 -1.41 13.93 -0.58
C GLY A 400 -0.04 13.45 -0.11
N SER A 401 0.40 13.82 1.11
CA SER A 401 1.66 13.32 1.68
C SER A 401 1.64 11.80 1.89
N LEU A 402 0.52 11.23 2.31
CA LEU A 402 0.35 9.77 2.43
C LEU A 402 0.45 9.08 1.07
N PHE A 403 -0.22 9.61 0.04
CA PHE A 403 -0.17 9.02 -1.30
C PHE A 403 1.23 9.13 -1.93
N LEU A 404 1.92 10.27 -1.74
CA LEU A 404 3.31 10.43 -2.15
C LEU A 404 4.24 9.44 -1.44
N ALA A 405 4.01 9.22 -0.14
CA ALA A 405 4.78 8.24 0.62
C ALA A 405 4.61 6.82 0.07
N TYR A 406 3.38 6.40 -0.26
CA TYR A 406 3.16 5.07 -0.84
C TYR A 406 3.73 4.92 -2.24
N VAL A 407 3.61 5.94 -3.10
CA VAL A 407 4.22 5.90 -4.44
C VAL A 407 5.75 5.86 -4.34
N GLY A 408 6.32 6.70 -3.49
CA GLY A 408 7.77 6.75 -3.28
C GLY A 408 8.32 5.47 -2.65
N THR A 409 7.71 4.99 -1.57
CA THR A 409 8.17 3.77 -0.89
C THR A 409 7.96 2.53 -1.74
N GLY A 410 6.85 2.43 -2.51
CA GLY A 410 6.64 1.32 -3.46
C GLY A 410 7.70 1.27 -4.55
N ALA A 411 8.07 2.43 -5.10
CA ALA A 411 9.14 2.52 -6.09
C ALA A 411 10.52 2.13 -5.50
N ILE A 412 10.85 2.63 -4.30
CA ILE A 412 12.13 2.37 -3.63
C ILE A 412 12.20 0.91 -3.13
N TYR A 413 11.15 0.40 -2.50
CA TYR A 413 11.08 -0.98 -2.05
C TYR A 413 11.34 -1.96 -3.19
N SER A 414 10.80 -1.68 -4.37
CA SER A 414 10.96 -2.51 -5.56
C SER A 414 12.38 -2.50 -6.17
N ILE A 415 13.31 -1.66 -5.68
CA ILE A 415 14.72 -1.74 -6.09
C ILE A 415 15.41 -2.96 -5.44
N THR A 416 14.99 -3.33 -4.21
CA THR A 416 15.64 -4.39 -3.43
C THR A 416 14.76 -5.59 -3.15
N GLU A 417 13.48 -5.54 -3.50
CA GLU A 417 12.51 -6.61 -3.28
C GLU A 417 11.52 -6.68 -4.46
N ALA A 418 10.87 -7.82 -4.67
CA ALA A 418 9.92 -8.02 -5.78
C ALA A 418 8.55 -7.36 -5.47
N GLY A 419 8.53 -6.02 -5.34
CA GLY A 419 7.38 -5.26 -4.87
C GLY A 419 6.22 -5.13 -5.84
N PHE A 420 6.40 -5.38 -7.15
CA PHE A 420 5.35 -5.24 -8.19
C PHE A 420 4.67 -6.58 -8.55
N ARG A 421 4.75 -7.57 -7.69
CA ARG A 421 4.11 -8.87 -7.89
C ARG A 421 2.66 -8.88 -7.37
N MET A 422 1.85 -9.77 -7.93
CA MET A 422 0.51 -10.05 -7.41
C MET A 422 0.56 -10.50 -5.94
N LEU A 423 -0.49 -10.20 -5.19
CA LEU A 423 -0.61 -10.55 -3.77
C LEU A 423 0.58 -10.04 -2.92
N ASN A 424 1.20 -8.93 -3.34
CA ASN A 424 2.25 -8.28 -2.57
C ASN A 424 1.66 -7.03 -1.87
N PRO A 425 1.79 -6.89 -0.55
CA PRO A 425 1.28 -5.72 0.17
C PRO A 425 1.77 -4.37 -0.38
N SER A 426 3.04 -4.28 -0.84
CA SER A 426 3.58 -3.05 -1.47
C SER A 426 2.77 -2.67 -2.72
N TRP A 427 2.48 -3.64 -3.60
CA TRP A 427 1.68 -3.44 -4.81
C TRP A 427 0.25 -3.02 -4.50
N ILE A 428 -0.40 -3.71 -3.57
CA ILE A 428 -1.79 -3.42 -3.18
C ILE A 428 -1.91 -1.99 -2.64
N PHE A 429 -1.01 -1.57 -1.73
CA PHE A 429 -1.05 -0.23 -1.16
C PHE A 429 -0.66 0.86 -2.16
N LEU A 430 0.22 0.56 -3.11
CA LEU A 430 0.51 1.42 -4.26
C LEU A 430 -0.75 1.62 -5.12
N LEU A 431 -1.46 0.54 -5.47
CA LEU A 431 -2.73 0.61 -6.20
C LEU A 431 -3.78 1.41 -5.43
N ILE A 432 -3.94 1.19 -4.11
CA ILE A 432 -4.86 1.94 -3.26
C ILE A 432 -4.52 3.44 -3.33
N ALA A 433 -3.25 3.82 -3.21
CA ALA A 433 -2.83 5.22 -3.25
C ALA A 433 -3.12 5.86 -4.62
N ILE A 434 -2.77 5.20 -5.72
CA ILE A 434 -2.96 5.74 -7.09
C ILE A 434 -4.45 5.86 -7.43
N VAL A 435 -5.25 4.82 -7.16
CA VAL A 435 -6.68 4.80 -7.45
C VAL A 435 -7.42 5.81 -6.58
N SER A 436 -7.06 5.91 -5.28
CA SER A 436 -7.66 6.89 -4.38
C SER A 436 -7.29 8.33 -4.76
N ALA A 437 -6.04 8.58 -5.15
CA ALA A 437 -5.61 9.90 -5.65
C ALA A 437 -6.40 10.31 -6.91
N SER A 438 -6.70 9.35 -7.78
CA SER A 438 -7.56 9.59 -8.95
C SER A 438 -8.99 9.95 -8.55
N GLY A 439 -9.55 9.30 -7.52
CA GLY A 439 -10.88 9.59 -6.99
C GLY A 439 -11.00 10.99 -6.40
N VAL A 440 -9.97 11.44 -5.64
CA VAL A 440 -9.90 12.82 -5.13
C VAL A 440 -9.85 13.82 -6.28
N ASN A 441 -9.02 13.57 -7.30
CA ASN A 441 -8.87 14.46 -8.43
C ASN A 441 -10.15 14.52 -9.31
N ALA A 442 -10.91 13.43 -9.36
CA ALA A 442 -12.20 13.37 -10.06
C ALA A 442 -13.39 13.94 -9.25
N GLY A 443 -13.15 14.44 -8.04
CA GLY A 443 -14.20 14.97 -7.17
C GLY A 443 -15.14 13.90 -6.58
N LEU A 444 -14.78 12.62 -6.69
CA LEU A 444 -15.61 11.52 -6.15
C LEU A 444 -15.54 11.42 -4.62
N PHE A 445 -14.52 11.98 -4.01
CA PHE A 445 -14.38 12.12 -2.58
C PHE A 445 -15.04 13.46 -2.24
N GLY A 446 -16.31 13.44 -1.82
CA GLY A 446 -17.03 14.63 -1.40
C GLY A 446 -16.18 15.42 -0.44
N GLY A 447 -15.98 16.69 -0.71
CA GLY A 447 -15.13 17.56 0.10
C GLY A 447 -15.58 17.50 1.55
N GLY A 448 -14.75 16.93 2.39
CA GLY A 448 -14.78 17.18 3.82
C GLY A 448 -14.25 18.58 4.09
N LYS A 449 -14.79 19.57 3.43
CA LYS A 449 -14.90 20.88 4.03
C LYS A 449 -15.83 20.68 5.21
N HIS A 450 -15.33 20.86 6.44
CA HIS A 450 -16.16 21.42 7.46
C HIS A 450 -16.94 22.54 6.74
N GLU A 451 -18.19 22.29 6.44
CA GLU A 451 -19.16 23.36 6.32
C GLU A 451 -19.11 24.02 7.70
N VAL A 452 -18.31 25.05 7.81
CA VAL A 452 -18.60 26.14 8.72
C VAL A 452 -20.02 26.50 8.30
N PRO A 453 -21.04 26.32 9.17
CA PRO A 453 -22.39 26.76 8.85
C PRO A 453 -22.19 28.19 8.39
N ALA A 454 -22.52 28.47 7.13
CA ALA A 454 -22.56 29.83 6.67
C ALA A 454 -23.39 30.54 7.71
N SER A 455 -22.72 31.38 8.50
CA SER A 455 -23.44 32.32 9.32
C SER A 455 -24.40 32.96 8.37
N ARG A 456 -25.70 32.63 8.50
CA ARG A 456 -26.78 33.34 7.83
C ARG A 456 -26.38 34.78 7.93
N SER A 457 -26.08 35.37 6.78
CA SER A 457 -25.78 36.79 6.70
C SER A 457 -26.97 37.49 7.34
N ARG A 458 -26.73 38.08 8.51
CA ARG A 458 -27.66 39.01 9.17
C ARG A 458 -27.79 40.27 8.30
N ARG A 459 -28.16 40.12 7.05
CA ARG A 459 -28.51 41.22 6.14
C ARG A 459 -29.98 41.19 5.69
N ALA A 460 -30.78 40.21 6.15
CA ALA A 460 -32.20 40.17 5.85
C ALA A 460 -33.10 40.72 6.98
N ASP A 461 -32.56 40.93 8.20
CA ASP A 461 -33.41 41.32 9.33
C ASP A 461 -33.27 42.79 9.75
N PHE A 462 -32.60 43.64 8.94
CA PHE A 462 -32.52 45.09 9.23
C PHE A 462 -33.69 45.88 8.61
N HIS A 463 -34.57 45.20 7.80
CA HIS A 463 -35.73 45.86 7.20
C HIS A 463 -37.05 45.70 7.99
N GLU A 464 -37.04 44.90 9.05
CA GLU A 464 -38.24 44.59 9.85
C GLU A 464 -38.28 45.29 11.23
N LEU A 465 -37.28 46.09 11.58
CA LEU A 465 -37.20 46.74 12.89
C LEU A 465 -37.19 48.31 12.82
N MET A 466 -37.74 48.88 11.74
CA MET A 466 -37.99 50.33 11.74
C MET A 466 -39.46 50.58 12.11
N PRO A 467 -39.79 51.40 13.12
CA PRO A 467 -41.16 51.76 13.47
C PRO A 467 -41.81 52.56 12.36
N GLU A 468 -43.11 52.32 12.13
CA GLU A 468 -43.96 52.84 11.04
C GLU A 468 -44.09 54.38 10.97
N ARG A 469 -43.44 55.15 11.79
CA ARG A 469 -43.54 56.63 11.86
C ARG A 469 -42.62 57.42 10.92
N GLU A 470 -41.70 56.80 10.22
CA GLU A 470 -40.78 57.55 9.31
C GLU A 470 -41.01 57.25 7.81
N ARG A 471 -42.13 56.58 7.43
CA ARG A 471 -42.43 56.26 6.02
C ARG A 471 -43.20 57.33 5.29
N GLU A 472 -43.63 58.43 5.93
CA GLU A 472 -44.54 59.42 5.34
C GLU A 472 -43.92 60.78 4.93
N THR A 473 -42.62 60.96 4.94
CA THR A 473 -42.03 62.28 4.65
C THR A 473 -41.13 62.36 3.42
N VAL A 474 -41.22 61.44 2.47
CA VAL A 474 -40.52 61.60 1.19
C VAL A 474 -41.46 61.33 0.02
N HIS A 475 -42.55 62.17 -0.06
CA HIS A 475 -43.31 62.39 -1.29
C HIS A 475 -43.92 63.77 -1.27
N ALA A 476 -43.30 64.68 -1.98
CA ALA A 476 -43.96 65.77 -2.65
C ALA A 476 -42.96 66.68 -3.40
N PRO A 477 -43.42 67.44 -4.31
CA PRO A 477 -43.09 67.23 -5.72
C PRO A 477 -42.49 68.50 -6.34
N GLY A 478 -42.14 68.35 -7.59
CA GLY A 478 -42.32 69.43 -8.55
C GLY A 478 -41.15 70.42 -8.72
N GLY A 479 -40.89 70.67 -9.94
CA GLY A 479 -40.25 71.88 -10.37
C GLY A 479 -39.24 71.63 -11.49
N GLY A 480 -39.76 71.59 -12.73
CA GLY A 480 -38.90 71.72 -13.89
C GLY A 480 -38.26 73.12 -13.92
N PHE A 481 -37.19 73.20 -14.63
CA PHE A 481 -36.92 74.34 -15.52
C PHE A 481 -35.91 73.96 -16.59
N ASN A 482 -36.24 74.42 -17.80
CA ASN A 482 -35.50 74.30 -19.05
C ASN A 482 -34.19 75.06 -19.11
N ALA A 483 -33.43 74.68 -20.16
CA ALA A 483 -32.57 75.48 -21.05
C ALA A 483 -31.24 75.96 -20.53
N ILE A 484 -30.22 75.62 -21.11
CA ILE A 484 -29.52 75.92 -22.39
C ILE A 484 -28.43 74.92 -22.59
#